data_97679ed9ee8ba8168da56325712153d0
#
_entry.id   97679ed9ee8ba8168da56325712153d0
#
_cell.length_a   1.000
_cell.length_b   1.000
_cell.length_c   1.000
_cell.angle_alpha   90.00
_cell.angle_beta   90.00
_cell.angle_gamma   90.00
#
_symmetry.space_group_name_H-M   'P 1'
#
loop_
_entity.id
_entity.type
_entity.pdbx_description
1 polymer ?
#
loop_
_entity_poly.entity_id
_entity_poly.type
_entity_poly.pdbx_seq_one_letter_code
_entity_poly.pdbx_strand_id
1 'polypeptide(L)'
;MPNSGRILASPKARRLAHERGLDLQQLVQAGHVQPFHMSDVDVLEGMVSSTVATFAATALRRLTAQVRAEQFSEIMSLVSAQPTGREAGAVVAGLAAGAWEQGQQDIVIAYRQFATTQQFTNPHHTGLGKARADDEGAPAQLLIHDLRNSAITSIENCADGQPTLTLLSQGDFLALTLECRSDHMSADVALSFLTEFAGRMEQPLRHLL
;
A
#
# COMPACT_ATOMS: atom_id res chain seq x y z
N MET A 1 4.38 -37.66 -10.80
CA MET A 1 4.84 -38.23 -9.54
C MET A 1 6.24 -37.74 -9.28
N PRO A 2 6.50 -36.79 -8.35
CA PRO A 2 7.86 -36.42 -8.01
C PRO A 2 8.53 -37.61 -7.31
N ASN A 3 9.69 -37.96 -7.81
CA ASN A 3 10.51 -39.09 -7.39
C ASN A 3 10.91 -38.90 -5.91
N SER A 4 10.35 -39.71 -5.02
CA SER A 4 10.72 -39.79 -3.61
C SER A 4 12.10 -40.49 -3.47
N GLY A 5 13.12 -39.92 -4.11
CA GLY A 5 14.49 -40.37 -4.06
C GLY A 5 15.05 -40.19 -2.65
N ARG A 6 15.67 -41.24 -2.12
CA ARG A 6 16.39 -41.23 -0.84
C ARG A 6 17.43 -40.09 -0.86
N ILE A 7 17.25 -39.08 0.01
CA ILE A 7 18.20 -37.97 0.12
C ILE A 7 19.55 -38.51 0.63
N LEU A 8 20.60 -38.25 -0.15
CA LEU A 8 21.97 -38.60 0.23
C LEU A 8 22.58 -37.42 1.01
N ALA A 9 22.82 -37.63 2.29
CA ALA A 9 23.46 -36.65 3.16
C ALA A 9 24.35 -37.35 4.19
N SER A 10 25.43 -36.69 4.58
CA SER A 10 26.34 -37.23 5.61
C SER A 10 25.59 -37.37 6.96
N PRO A 11 26.01 -38.31 7.84
CA PRO A 11 25.38 -38.46 9.16
C PRO A 11 25.43 -37.18 10.00
N LYS A 12 26.50 -36.41 9.86
CA LYS A 12 26.65 -35.09 10.52
C LYS A 12 25.65 -34.05 9.98
N ALA A 13 25.48 -33.96 8.65
CA ALA A 13 24.53 -33.04 8.03
C ALA A 13 23.07 -33.34 8.42
N ARG A 14 22.71 -34.63 8.47
CA ARG A 14 21.36 -35.06 8.91
C ARG A 14 21.08 -34.68 10.35
N ARG A 15 22.05 -34.90 11.26
CA ARG A 15 21.89 -34.55 12.67
C ARG A 15 21.76 -33.04 12.84
N LEU A 16 22.63 -32.24 12.18
CA LEU A 16 22.60 -30.82 12.25
C LEU A 16 21.30 -30.21 11.69
N ALA A 17 20.82 -30.73 10.55
CA ALA A 17 19.54 -30.29 9.98
C ALA A 17 18.38 -30.61 10.95
N HIS A 18 18.37 -31.82 11.56
CA HIS A 18 17.35 -32.17 12.54
C HIS A 18 17.42 -31.30 13.81
N GLU A 19 18.61 -31.01 14.34
CA GLU A 19 18.82 -30.14 15.51
C GLU A 19 18.34 -28.70 15.25
N ARG A 20 18.45 -28.23 14.01
CA ARG A 20 18.03 -26.88 13.59
C ARG A 20 16.61 -26.85 13.00
N GLY A 21 15.88 -27.96 12.94
CA GLY A 21 14.53 -28.06 12.40
C GLY A 21 14.44 -27.80 10.89
N LEU A 22 15.53 -28.07 10.15
CA LEU A 22 15.63 -27.81 8.71
C LEU A 22 15.33 -29.07 7.90
N ASP A 23 14.59 -28.89 6.77
CA ASP A 23 14.27 -29.99 5.84
C ASP A 23 15.22 -29.99 4.64
N LEU A 24 16.06 -31.06 4.57
CA LEU A 24 17.00 -31.24 3.46
C LEU A 24 16.32 -31.40 2.08
N GLN A 25 15.01 -31.66 2.03
CA GLN A 25 14.28 -31.68 0.76
C GLN A 25 14.30 -30.30 0.06
N GLN A 26 14.39 -29.23 0.79
CA GLN A 26 14.45 -27.88 0.22
C GLN A 26 15.73 -27.68 -0.60
N LEU A 27 16.86 -28.25 -0.20
CA LEU A 27 18.10 -28.25 -0.99
C LEU A 27 17.95 -29.02 -2.31
N VAL A 28 17.21 -30.14 -2.29
CA VAL A 28 16.90 -30.88 -3.53
C VAL A 28 16.03 -30.04 -4.47
N GLN A 29 15.02 -29.36 -3.94
CA GLN A 29 14.13 -28.51 -4.72
C GLN A 29 14.85 -27.28 -5.29
N ALA A 30 15.84 -26.77 -4.54
CA ALA A 30 16.69 -25.67 -4.98
C ALA A 30 17.79 -26.08 -5.99
N GLY A 31 17.86 -27.39 -6.33
CA GLY A 31 18.80 -27.90 -7.34
C GLY A 31 20.22 -28.16 -6.83
N HIS A 32 20.43 -28.22 -5.52
CA HIS A 32 21.74 -28.55 -4.95
C HIS A 32 22.11 -30.01 -5.18
N VAL A 33 23.40 -30.25 -5.48
CA VAL A 33 23.93 -31.60 -5.80
C VAL A 33 24.15 -32.42 -4.54
N GLN A 34 23.68 -33.66 -4.54
CA GLN A 34 23.91 -34.59 -3.45
C GLN A 34 25.26 -35.35 -3.65
N PRO A 35 25.92 -35.82 -2.57
CA PRO A 35 25.47 -35.88 -1.16
C PRO A 35 25.68 -34.59 -0.40
N PHE A 36 24.75 -34.23 0.50
CA PHE A 36 24.81 -33.02 1.31
C PHE A 36 25.79 -33.14 2.49
N HIS A 37 26.55 -32.06 2.71
CA HIS A 37 27.53 -31.92 3.79
C HIS A 37 27.07 -30.83 4.79
N MET A 38 27.87 -30.57 5.82
CA MET A 38 27.52 -29.56 6.84
C MET A 38 27.38 -28.16 6.26
N SER A 39 28.24 -27.79 5.30
CA SER A 39 28.16 -26.50 4.60
C SER A 39 26.82 -26.26 3.89
N ASP A 40 26.19 -27.33 3.40
CA ASP A 40 24.91 -27.22 2.69
C ASP A 40 23.76 -26.96 3.67
N VAL A 41 23.89 -27.38 4.94
CA VAL A 41 22.92 -27.08 6.00
C VAL A 41 23.00 -25.58 6.37
N ASP A 42 24.18 -24.99 6.39
CA ASP A 42 24.35 -23.55 6.63
C ASP A 42 23.76 -22.71 5.49
N VAL A 43 23.90 -23.18 4.24
CA VAL A 43 23.24 -22.58 3.08
C VAL A 43 21.72 -22.66 3.22
N LEU A 44 21.17 -23.82 3.62
CA LEU A 44 19.75 -24.02 3.84
C LEU A 44 19.20 -23.08 4.93
N GLU A 45 19.94 -22.91 6.02
CA GLU A 45 19.57 -21.98 7.08
C GLU A 45 19.50 -20.52 6.57
N GLY A 46 20.46 -20.13 5.73
CA GLY A 46 20.46 -18.84 5.05
C GLY A 46 19.25 -18.66 4.11
N MET A 47 18.87 -19.69 3.37
CA MET A 47 17.70 -19.69 2.49
C MET A 47 16.39 -19.55 3.28
N VAL A 48 16.24 -20.33 4.37
CA VAL A 48 15.04 -20.25 5.25
C VAL A 48 14.96 -18.88 5.91
N SER A 49 16.06 -18.35 6.43
CA SER A 49 16.12 -17.02 7.02
C SER A 49 15.77 -15.92 6.02
N SER A 50 16.27 -16.03 4.78
CA SER A 50 15.96 -15.10 3.69
C SER A 50 14.47 -15.17 3.30
N THR A 51 13.89 -16.38 3.25
CA THR A 51 12.45 -16.55 2.94
C THR A 51 11.57 -15.97 4.05
N VAL A 52 11.91 -16.20 5.32
CA VAL A 52 11.18 -15.60 6.45
C VAL A 52 11.30 -14.07 6.44
N ALA A 53 12.48 -13.52 6.16
CA ALA A 53 12.68 -12.09 6.01
C ALA A 53 11.86 -11.51 4.83
N THR A 54 11.77 -12.23 3.71
CA THR A 54 10.97 -11.82 2.54
C THR A 54 9.47 -11.83 2.86
N PHE A 55 8.98 -12.83 3.57
CA PHE A 55 7.57 -12.86 4.02
C PHE A 55 7.28 -11.74 5.03
N ALA A 56 8.19 -11.44 5.95
CA ALA A 56 8.04 -10.31 6.87
C ALA A 56 8.09 -8.96 6.15
N ALA A 57 8.92 -8.84 5.10
CA ALA A 57 9.05 -7.62 4.28
C ALA A 57 7.80 -7.32 3.43
N THR A 58 6.95 -8.33 3.18
CA THR A 58 5.75 -8.18 2.34
C THR A 58 4.43 -8.20 3.13
N ALA A 59 4.50 -8.06 4.46
CA ALA A 59 3.32 -8.02 5.30
C ALA A 59 2.41 -6.84 4.91
N LEU A 60 1.11 -7.10 4.81
CA LEU A 60 0.10 -6.07 4.60
C LEU A 60 -0.09 -5.28 5.91
N ARG A 61 0.00 -3.96 5.81
CA ARG A 61 -0.36 -3.02 6.88
C ARG A 61 -1.71 -2.42 6.57
N ARG A 62 -2.54 -2.30 7.60
CA ARG A 62 -3.79 -1.58 7.55
C ARG A 62 -3.82 -0.58 8.70
N LEU A 63 -4.06 0.69 8.37
CA LEU A 63 -4.24 1.78 9.33
C LEU A 63 -5.60 2.40 9.06
N THR A 64 -6.33 2.74 10.11
CA THR A 64 -7.64 3.39 10.01
C THR A 64 -7.65 4.67 10.81
N ALA A 65 -8.30 5.70 10.26
CA ALA A 65 -8.56 6.96 10.93
C ALA A 65 -10.02 7.35 10.70
N GLN A 66 -10.57 8.17 11.59
CA GLN A 66 -11.89 8.73 11.48
C GLN A 66 -11.82 10.23 11.67
N VAL A 67 -12.42 10.99 10.75
CA VAL A 67 -12.41 12.46 10.76
C VAL A 67 -13.83 12.98 10.60
N ARG A 68 -14.10 14.19 11.09
CA ARG A 68 -15.41 14.84 10.88
C ARG A 68 -15.56 15.26 9.42
N ALA A 69 -16.74 14.98 8.85
CA ALA A 69 -17.00 15.20 7.42
C ALA A 69 -17.43 16.66 7.11
N GLU A 70 -17.81 17.46 8.11
CA GLU A 70 -18.50 18.75 7.94
C GLU A 70 -17.75 19.71 7.02
N GLN A 71 -16.54 20.15 7.41
CA GLN A 71 -15.76 21.12 6.64
C GLN A 71 -15.36 20.62 5.26
N PHE A 72 -15.03 19.34 5.17
CA PHE A 72 -14.73 18.72 3.89
C PHE A 72 -15.95 18.73 2.96
N SER A 73 -17.13 18.38 3.49
CA SER A 73 -18.40 18.37 2.73
C SER A 73 -18.78 19.75 2.24
N GLU A 74 -18.54 20.79 3.04
CA GLU A 74 -18.75 22.20 2.64
C GLU A 74 -17.88 22.57 1.44
N ILE A 75 -16.59 22.24 1.49
CA ILE A 75 -15.67 22.49 0.37
C ILE A 75 -16.07 21.73 -0.88
N MET A 76 -16.44 20.46 -0.73
CA MET A 76 -16.89 19.65 -1.86
C MET A 76 -18.15 20.22 -2.50
N SER A 77 -19.07 20.75 -1.71
CA SER A 77 -20.27 21.45 -2.20
C SER A 77 -19.91 22.71 -2.98
N LEU A 78 -18.99 23.51 -2.46
CA LEU A 78 -18.49 24.72 -3.15
C LEU A 78 -17.78 24.38 -4.46
N VAL A 79 -16.98 23.34 -4.49
CA VAL A 79 -16.28 22.88 -5.71
C VAL A 79 -17.28 22.41 -6.76
N SER A 80 -18.27 21.63 -6.36
CA SER A 80 -19.32 21.12 -7.26
C SER A 80 -20.25 22.19 -7.81
N ALA A 81 -20.43 23.30 -7.09
CA ALA A 81 -21.26 24.42 -7.52
C ALA A 81 -20.57 25.32 -8.56
N GLN A 82 -19.28 25.15 -8.79
CA GLN A 82 -18.54 26.01 -9.73
C GLN A 82 -18.61 25.45 -11.17
N PRO A 83 -19.01 26.25 -12.17
CA PRO A 83 -19.15 25.80 -13.57
C PRO A 83 -17.80 25.52 -14.28
N THR A 84 -16.68 25.73 -13.62
CA THR A 84 -15.35 25.70 -14.21
C THR A 84 -14.60 24.41 -13.94
N GLY A 85 -15.19 23.23 -14.19
CA GLY A 85 -14.46 21.98 -14.35
C GLY A 85 -13.51 21.60 -13.19
N ARG A 86 -13.84 21.98 -11.94
CA ARG A 86 -13.13 21.49 -10.78
C ARG A 86 -13.66 20.12 -10.43
N GLU A 87 -12.78 19.16 -10.43
CA GLU A 87 -13.15 17.78 -10.16
C GLU A 87 -12.99 17.43 -8.67
N ALA A 88 -13.99 16.78 -8.11
CA ALA A 88 -13.95 16.26 -6.74
C ALA A 88 -12.72 15.41 -6.49
N GLY A 89 -12.34 14.59 -7.48
CA GLY A 89 -11.15 13.74 -7.43
C GLY A 89 -9.86 14.54 -7.32
N ALA A 90 -9.75 15.66 -8.04
CA ALA A 90 -8.58 16.52 -7.98
C ALA A 90 -8.38 17.19 -6.60
N VAL A 91 -9.47 17.47 -5.88
CA VAL A 91 -9.40 18.00 -4.50
C VAL A 91 -8.82 16.95 -3.56
N VAL A 92 -9.38 15.74 -3.58
CA VAL A 92 -8.93 14.65 -2.71
C VAL A 92 -7.49 14.25 -3.04
N ALA A 93 -7.16 14.14 -4.34
CA ALA A 93 -5.80 13.86 -4.79
C ALA A 93 -4.81 14.95 -4.35
N GLY A 94 -5.20 16.23 -4.43
CA GLY A 94 -4.39 17.36 -3.97
C GLY A 94 -4.09 17.31 -2.47
N LEU A 95 -5.10 17.02 -1.64
CA LEU A 95 -4.92 16.85 -0.19
C LEU A 95 -4.02 15.66 0.14
N ALA A 96 -4.16 14.53 -0.60
CA ALA A 96 -3.33 13.36 -0.41
C ALA A 96 -1.88 13.59 -0.86
N ALA A 97 -1.68 14.27 -2.01
CA ALA A 97 -0.35 14.62 -2.48
C ALA A 97 0.38 15.56 -1.51
N GLY A 98 -0.35 16.53 -0.94
CA GLY A 98 0.22 17.41 0.09
C GLY A 98 0.57 16.70 1.41
N ALA A 99 -0.07 15.56 1.71
CA ALA A 99 0.27 14.72 2.86
C ALA A 99 1.41 13.73 2.58
N TRP A 100 1.78 13.54 1.30
CA TRP A 100 2.76 12.56 0.87
C TRP A 100 4.19 13.10 0.97
N GLU A 101 4.80 13.02 2.16
CA GLU A 101 6.14 13.55 2.45
C GLU A 101 7.28 12.58 2.11
N GLN A 102 7.20 11.81 1.04
CA GLN A 102 8.25 10.84 0.72
C GLN A 102 9.48 11.43 0.00
N GLY A 103 9.66 12.75 0.00
CA GLY A 103 10.82 13.40 -0.63
C GLY A 103 10.91 13.21 -2.15
N GLN A 104 9.88 12.69 -2.77
CA GLN A 104 9.77 12.55 -4.22
C GLN A 104 9.29 13.89 -4.80
N GLN A 105 10.01 14.35 -5.82
CA GLN A 105 9.66 15.58 -6.51
C GLN A 105 8.34 15.45 -7.30
N ASP A 106 8.02 14.23 -7.76
CA ASP A 106 6.83 13.96 -8.55
C ASP A 106 6.01 12.83 -7.93
N ILE A 107 4.72 13.08 -7.68
CA ILE A 107 3.75 12.08 -7.22
C ILE A 107 2.62 11.93 -8.24
N VAL A 108 2.31 10.69 -8.60
CA VAL A 108 1.13 10.34 -9.40
C VAL A 108 0.13 9.62 -8.53
N ILE A 109 -1.09 10.16 -8.45
CA ILE A 109 -2.19 9.62 -7.67
C ILE A 109 -3.28 9.14 -8.61
N ALA A 110 -3.67 7.87 -8.48
CA ALA A 110 -4.88 7.35 -9.11
C ALA A 110 -6.07 7.57 -8.16
N TYR A 111 -7.10 8.22 -8.66
CA TYR A 111 -8.37 8.40 -7.96
C TYR A 111 -9.43 7.56 -8.65
N ARG A 112 -10.01 6.63 -7.91
CA ARG A 112 -11.05 5.72 -8.39
C ARG A 112 -12.36 5.98 -7.69
N GLN A 113 -13.39 6.22 -8.47
CA GLN A 113 -14.75 6.27 -7.98
C GLN A 113 -15.60 5.29 -8.80
N PHE A 114 -16.05 4.21 -8.18
CA PHE A 114 -16.73 3.09 -8.86
C PHE A 114 -15.92 2.53 -10.04
N ALA A 115 -16.45 2.61 -11.25
CA ALA A 115 -15.79 2.12 -12.47
C ALA A 115 -14.86 3.15 -13.13
N THR A 116 -14.85 4.40 -12.66
CA THR A 116 -14.05 5.47 -13.24
C THR A 116 -12.76 5.63 -12.47
N THR A 117 -11.63 5.66 -13.18
CA THR A 117 -10.31 5.96 -12.61
C THR A 117 -9.74 7.17 -13.35
N GLN A 118 -9.25 8.14 -12.59
CA GLN A 118 -8.55 9.33 -13.07
C GLN A 118 -7.15 9.33 -12.46
N GLN A 119 -6.15 9.82 -13.18
CA GLN A 119 -4.80 10.00 -12.65
C GLN A 119 -4.47 11.48 -12.57
N PHE A 120 -3.74 11.86 -11.54
CA PHE A 120 -3.32 13.25 -11.30
C PHE A 120 -1.83 13.26 -10.98
N THR A 121 -1.06 14.00 -11.77
CA THR A 121 0.36 14.24 -11.52
C THR A 121 0.52 15.55 -10.75
N ASN A 122 1.18 15.49 -9.59
CA ASN A 122 1.47 16.65 -8.72
C ASN A 122 0.24 17.54 -8.44
N PRO A 123 -0.92 16.98 -8.05
CA PRO A 123 -2.16 17.75 -7.95
C PRO A 123 -2.10 18.85 -6.89
N HIS A 124 -1.17 18.80 -5.94
CA HIS A 124 -0.97 19.83 -4.90
C HIS A 124 -0.30 21.10 -5.42
N HIS A 125 0.38 21.05 -6.58
CA HIS A 125 1.04 22.24 -7.18
C HIS A 125 0.08 23.16 -7.95
N THR A 126 -1.12 22.68 -8.30
CA THR A 126 -2.02 23.40 -9.20
C THR A 126 -3.14 24.16 -8.50
N GLY A 127 -3.15 24.20 -7.18
CA GLY A 127 -4.24 24.77 -6.39
C GLY A 127 -5.50 23.89 -6.42
N LEU A 128 -6.39 24.13 -5.46
CA LEU A 128 -7.51 23.24 -5.13
C LEU A 128 -8.41 22.91 -6.33
N GLY A 129 -8.48 21.64 -6.68
CA GLY A 129 -9.39 21.12 -7.70
C GLY A 129 -9.11 21.59 -9.13
N LYS A 130 -7.96 22.23 -9.38
CA LYS A 130 -7.55 22.67 -10.72
C LYS A 130 -6.69 21.66 -11.46
N ALA A 131 -6.17 20.64 -10.77
CA ALA A 131 -5.44 19.57 -11.43
C ALA A 131 -6.36 18.90 -12.45
N ARG A 132 -5.83 18.65 -13.64
CA ARG A 132 -6.53 17.87 -14.67
C ARG A 132 -6.09 16.45 -14.60
N ALA A 133 -7.00 15.53 -14.92
CA ALA A 133 -6.64 14.13 -15.08
C ALA A 133 -5.71 13.95 -16.28
N ASP A 134 -4.69 13.12 -16.10
CA ASP A 134 -3.77 12.74 -17.15
C ASP A 134 -4.28 11.46 -17.83
N ASP A 135 -4.34 11.45 -19.16
CA ASP A 135 -4.79 10.28 -19.94
C ASP A 135 -3.70 9.21 -20.08
N GLU A 136 -2.42 9.62 -20.05
CA GLU A 136 -1.26 8.73 -20.10
C GLU A 136 -0.23 9.20 -19.06
N GLY A 137 -0.14 8.51 -17.94
CA GLY A 137 0.75 8.86 -16.85
C GLY A 137 1.72 7.75 -16.45
N ALA A 138 2.71 8.13 -15.67
CA ALA A 138 3.56 7.17 -14.94
C ALA A 138 2.69 6.30 -14.01
N PRO A 139 3.16 5.12 -13.59
CA PRO A 139 2.43 4.28 -12.65
C PRO A 139 2.15 5.06 -11.35
N ALA A 140 0.91 5.00 -10.88
CA ALA A 140 0.50 5.71 -9.68
C ALA A 140 1.19 5.12 -8.44
N GLN A 141 1.70 5.98 -7.57
CA GLN A 141 2.29 5.60 -6.28
C GLN A 141 1.23 5.40 -5.19
N LEU A 142 0.06 6.01 -5.34
CA LEU A 142 -1.07 5.88 -4.42
C LEU A 142 -2.37 5.71 -5.21
N LEU A 143 -3.19 4.75 -4.82
CA LEU A 143 -4.57 4.64 -5.26
C LEU A 143 -5.50 5.21 -4.18
N ILE A 144 -6.36 6.14 -4.54
CA ILE A 144 -7.46 6.59 -3.70
C ILE A 144 -8.75 5.93 -4.19
N HIS A 145 -9.41 5.17 -3.33
CA HIS A 145 -10.67 4.53 -3.62
C HIS A 145 -11.80 5.28 -2.89
N ASP A 146 -12.52 6.12 -3.60
CA ASP A 146 -13.59 6.93 -3.05
C ASP A 146 -14.94 6.22 -3.12
N LEU A 147 -15.39 5.74 -1.98
CA LEU A 147 -16.66 5.03 -1.81
C LEU A 147 -17.66 5.82 -0.93
N ARG A 148 -17.42 7.11 -0.70
CA ARG A 148 -18.27 7.94 0.17
C ARG A 148 -19.71 8.01 -0.29
N ASN A 149 -19.96 7.92 -1.59
CA ASN A 149 -21.30 7.96 -2.19
C ASN A 149 -21.86 6.55 -2.44
N SER A 150 -21.43 5.56 -1.67
CA SER A 150 -21.92 4.19 -1.76
C SER A 150 -22.53 3.72 -0.45
N ALA A 151 -23.27 2.61 -0.49
CA ALA A 151 -23.76 1.93 0.72
C ALA A 151 -22.71 1.01 1.36
N ILE A 152 -21.47 1.00 0.84
CA ILE A 152 -20.38 0.17 1.36
C ILE A 152 -19.88 0.79 2.68
N THR A 153 -19.85 -0.01 3.73
CA THR A 153 -19.42 0.41 5.07
C THR A 153 -18.03 -0.08 5.44
N SER A 154 -17.56 -1.13 4.77
CA SER A 154 -16.20 -1.64 4.91
C SER A 154 -15.78 -2.38 3.64
N ILE A 155 -14.48 -2.39 3.37
CA ILE A 155 -13.87 -3.14 2.28
C ILE A 155 -12.51 -3.64 2.76
N GLU A 156 -12.14 -4.84 2.33
CA GLU A 156 -10.87 -5.47 2.67
C GLU A 156 -10.15 -5.91 1.39
N ASN A 157 -8.82 -5.97 1.46
CA ASN A 157 -7.96 -6.45 0.36
C ASN A 157 -7.98 -5.58 -0.90
N CYS A 158 -7.91 -4.27 -0.74
CA CYS A 158 -7.85 -3.34 -1.86
C CYS A 158 -6.44 -3.06 -2.39
N ALA A 159 -5.39 -3.55 -1.72
CA ALA A 159 -4.01 -3.24 -2.08
C ALA A 159 -3.49 -4.18 -3.19
N ASP A 160 -3.91 -3.93 -4.42
CA ASP A 160 -3.39 -4.60 -5.62
C ASP A 160 -2.01 -4.03 -6.02
N GLY A 161 -1.01 -4.27 -5.17
CA GLY A 161 0.38 -3.97 -5.46
C GLY A 161 0.85 -2.54 -5.17
N GLN A 162 -0.02 -1.58 -4.92
CA GLN A 162 0.31 -0.20 -4.54
C GLN A 162 -0.42 0.21 -3.25
N PRO A 163 0.08 1.20 -2.48
CA PRO A 163 -0.64 1.76 -1.35
C PRO A 163 -2.03 2.22 -1.77
N THR A 164 -3.05 1.82 -1.01
CA THR A 164 -4.46 2.15 -1.30
C THR A 164 -5.08 2.86 -0.11
N LEU A 165 -5.63 4.04 -0.36
CA LEU A 165 -6.36 4.84 0.60
C LEU A 165 -7.85 4.78 0.28
N THR A 166 -8.66 4.18 1.14
CA THR A 166 -10.10 4.07 0.96
C THR A 166 -10.83 5.10 1.81
N LEU A 167 -11.80 5.79 1.21
CA LEU A 167 -12.67 6.76 1.86
C LEU A 167 -14.10 6.24 1.91
N LEU A 168 -14.70 6.19 3.09
CA LEU A 168 -16.09 5.75 3.33
C LEU A 168 -16.84 6.81 4.15
N SER A 169 -18.13 6.98 3.87
CA SER A 169 -19.01 7.77 4.73
C SER A 169 -19.58 6.93 5.86
N GLN A 170 -19.51 7.46 7.10
CA GLN A 170 -20.08 6.85 8.30
C GLN A 170 -20.84 7.91 9.12
N GLY A 171 -22.06 8.23 8.69
CA GLY A 171 -22.84 9.32 9.29
C GLY A 171 -22.12 10.66 9.13
N ASP A 172 -21.86 11.34 10.27
CA ASP A 172 -21.17 12.64 10.28
C ASP A 172 -19.64 12.54 10.17
N PHE A 173 -19.12 11.34 9.95
CA PHE A 173 -17.69 11.06 9.87
C PHE A 173 -17.31 10.46 8.52
N LEU A 174 -16.04 10.63 8.18
CA LEU A 174 -15.37 9.88 7.13
C LEU A 174 -14.44 8.87 7.77
N ALA A 175 -14.58 7.60 7.38
CA ALA A 175 -13.60 6.57 7.69
C ALA A 175 -12.56 6.52 6.58
N LEU A 176 -11.30 6.61 6.98
CA LEU A 176 -10.12 6.57 6.14
C LEU A 176 -9.38 5.28 6.43
N THR A 177 -9.10 4.47 5.42
CA THR A 177 -8.34 3.23 5.58
C THR A 177 -7.18 3.24 4.60
N LEU A 178 -5.96 3.21 5.12
CA LEU A 178 -4.74 3.03 4.34
C LEU A 178 -4.31 1.56 4.41
N GLU A 179 -4.19 0.93 3.26
CA GLU A 179 -3.63 -0.41 3.10
C GLU A 179 -2.36 -0.31 2.26
N CYS A 180 -1.25 -0.86 2.76
CA CYS A 180 0.01 -0.88 2.05
C CYS A 180 0.85 -2.09 2.44
N ARG A 181 1.68 -2.53 1.53
CA ARG A 181 2.69 -3.56 1.80
C ARG A 181 3.89 -2.93 2.49
N SER A 182 4.54 -3.71 3.34
CA SER A 182 5.70 -3.23 4.11
C SER A 182 6.94 -2.93 3.26
N ASP A 183 7.00 -3.47 2.04
CA ASP A 183 8.05 -3.17 1.05
C ASP A 183 7.78 -1.89 0.25
N HIS A 184 6.53 -1.41 0.18
CA HIS A 184 6.17 -0.16 -0.49
C HIS A 184 6.21 1.06 0.44
N MET A 185 5.85 0.86 1.71
CA MET A 185 5.78 1.97 2.67
C MET A 185 6.17 1.48 4.07
N SER A 186 7.13 2.17 4.72
CA SER A 186 7.49 1.86 6.12
C SER A 186 6.32 2.15 7.06
N ALA A 187 6.37 1.61 8.29
CA ALA A 187 5.32 1.85 9.28
C ALA A 187 5.20 3.33 9.65
N ASP A 188 6.35 4.00 9.85
CA ASP A 188 6.39 5.40 10.25
C ASP A 188 5.86 6.32 9.14
N VAL A 189 6.23 6.04 7.89
CA VAL A 189 5.73 6.78 6.72
C VAL A 189 4.22 6.59 6.54
N ALA A 190 3.71 5.37 6.71
CA ALA A 190 2.28 5.09 6.61
C ALA A 190 1.48 5.81 7.71
N LEU A 191 2.02 5.84 8.94
CA LEU A 191 1.40 6.53 10.07
C LEU A 191 1.41 8.04 9.86
N SER A 192 2.56 8.62 9.48
CA SER A 192 2.70 10.05 9.19
C SER A 192 1.76 10.48 8.07
N PHE A 193 1.74 9.74 6.95
CA PHE A 193 0.86 10.02 5.82
C PHE A 193 -0.61 10.03 6.22
N LEU A 194 -1.09 8.97 6.90
CA LEU A 194 -2.51 8.90 7.26
C LEU A 194 -2.90 9.98 8.27
N THR A 195 -2.01 10.30 9.22
CA THR A 195 -2.24 11.36 10.21
C THR A 195 -2.35 12.73 9.54
N GLU A 196 -1.40 13.04 8.66
CA GLU A 196 -1.39 14.32 7.93
C GLU A 196 -2.58 14.42 6.98
N PHE A 197 -2.89 13.36 6.24
CA PHE A 197 -4.06 13.33 5.36
C PHE A 197 -5.37 13.51 6.14
N ALA A 198 -5.52 12.83 7.27
CA ALA A 198 -6.68 12.97 8.15
C ALA A 198 -6.85 14.43 8.63
N GLY A 199 -5.77 15.07 9.07
CA GLY A 199 -5.79 16.48 9.46
C GLY A 199 -6.20 17.42 8.32
N ARG A 200 -5.71 17.17 7.10
CA ARG A 200 -6.09 17.93 5.90
C ARG A 200 -7.54 17.71 5.50
N MET A 201 -8.08 16.53 5.71
CA MET A 201 -9.50 16.23 5.47
C MET A 201 -10.40 16.89 6.52
N GLU A 202 -9.97 16.96 7.77
CA GLU A 202 -10.74 17.60 8.86
C GLU A 202 -10.73 19.13 8.77
N GLN A 203 -9.58 19.72 8.38
CA GLN A 203 -9.40 21.17 8.25
C GLN A 203 -8.85 21.57 6.88
N PRO A 204 -9.56 21.29 5.79
CA PRO A 204 -9.00 21.47 4.45
C PRO A 204 -8.65 22.92 4.10
N LEU A 205 -9.39 23.90 4.62
CA LEU A 205 -9.10 25.33 4.38
C LEU A 205 -7.74 25.76 4.92
N ARG A 206 -7.29 25.17 6.03
CA ARG A 206 -6.00 25.50 6.63
C ARG A 206 -4.80 25.09 5.76
N HIS A 207 -5.00 24.11 4.90
CA HIS A 207 -3.96 23.55 4.04
C HIS A 207 -4.06 24.01 2.57
N LEU A 208 -5.02 24.86 2.28
CA LEU A 208 -5.30 25.39 0.93
C LEU A 208 -4.91 26.87 0.78
N LEU A 209 -4.53 27.51 1.86
CA LEU A 209 -4.02 28.87 1.94
C LEU A 209 -2.50 28.85 2.01
#